data_5e9e4f4ab4d98ce0d24d68675ca6e90a
#
_entry.id   5e9e4f4ab4d98ce0d24d68675ca6e90a
#
_cell.length_a   1.000
_cell.length_b   1.000
_cell.length_c   1.000
_cell.angle_alpha   90.00
_cell.angle_beta   90.00
_cell.angle_gamma   90.00
#
_symmetry.space_group_name_H-M   'P 1'
#
loop_
_entity.id
_entity.type
_entity.pdbx_description
1 polymer ?
#
loop_
_entity_poly.entity_id
_entity_poly.type
_entity_poly.pdbx_seq_one_letter_code
_entity_poly.pdbx_strand_id
1 'polypeptide(L)'
;MKILGIGNAIVDVISKVDENFIIKNNLTKSTMKLFFDENEFQNLLKNLKIEKTVSGGSVANSIVGISQLGDKAGFIGKISDDEFGSNYEEGLKKENVEYFYSKKKEGLPTGTCLILVTPDSERTMCTFLGTAGKINENDVSSDAIKKSEIIFLEGYLWDEGEPKKAFDKAINNANKVAMSLSDLFCVDRHKPHFLNLVKNKLDITFANEQEMTSLIEAKTFDEIINFSKQLNKLIVVTRGEKGAIAINGNEVVECDVKKNLKILDLTGAGDLFAAGFLHGYINKLPIKECLDKGTEMSSRVIQQIGARL
;
A
#
# COMPACT_ATOMS: atom_id res chain seq x y z
N MET A 1 1.38 6.11 -19.81
CA MET A 1 0.42 5.90 -18.72
C MET A 1 0.62 7.00 -17.69
N LYS A 2 -0.39 7.32 -16.85
CA LYS A 2 -0.24 8.42 -15.90
C LYS A 2 0.49 7.99 -14.62
N ILE A 3 0.19 6.79 -14.12
CA ILE A 3 0.79 6.30 -12.88
C ILE A 3 1.17 4.82 -12.98
N LEU A 4 2.30 4.47 -12.38
CA LEU A 4 2.80 3.10 -12.28
C LEU A 4 3.08 2.78 -10.80
N GLY A 5 2.36 1.82 -10.23
CA GLY A 5 2.62 1.30 -8.90
C GLY A 5 3.72 0.24 -8.90
N ILE A 6 4.52 0.23 -7.86
CA ILE A 6 5.50 -0.84 -7.60
C ILE A 6 5.35 -1.25 -6.14
N GLY A 7 4.98 -2.51 -5.90
CA GLY A 7 4.67 -2.97 -4.56
C GLY A 7 4.57 -4.49 -4.45
N ASN A 8 4.20 -4.96 -3.27
CA ASN A 8 3.97 -6.37 -3.01
C ASN A 8 2.70 -6.85 -3.72
N ALA A 9 2.86 -7.86 -4.58
CA ALA A 9 1.75 -8.58 -5.19
C ALA A 9 1.25 -9.66 -4.23
N ILE A 10 0.25 -9.33 -3.43
CA ILE A 10 -0.30 -10.19 -2.37
C ILE A 10 -1.72 -10.62 -2.73
N VAL A 11 -2.01 -11.91 -2.63
CA VAL A 11 -3.38 -12.42 -2.71
C VAL A 11 -3.98 -12.47 -1.31
N ASP A 12 -5.06 -11.75 -1.09
CA ASP A 12 -5.84 -11.80 0.14
C ASP A 12 -6.79 -13.00 0.08
N VAL A 13 -6.64 -13.91 1.03
CA VAL A 13 -7.46 -15.12 1.18
C VAL A 13 -8.32 -14.95 2.41
N ILE A 14 -9.63 -14.76 2.21
CA ILE A 14 -10.60 -14.52 3.28
C ILE A 14 -11.20 -15.84 3.72
N SER A 15 -11.15 -16.10 5.02
CA SER A 15 -11.72 -17.29 5.65
C SER A 15 -12.37 -16.94 6.98
N LYS A 16 -13.56 -17.53 7.25
CA LYS A 16 -14.20 -17.47 8.56
C LYS A 16 -13.62 -18.56 9.45
N VAL A 17 -13.28 -18.20 10.67
CA VAL A 17 -12.72 -19.10 11.68
C VAL A 17 -13.38 -18.84 13.03
N ASP A 18 -13.35 -19.85 13.92
CA ASP A 18 -13.73 -19.65 15.31
C ASP A 18 -12.56 -19.18 16.18
N GLU A 19 -12.85 -18.77 17.42
CA GLU A 19 -11.84 -18.34 18.39
C GLU A 19 -10.80 -19.43 18.69
N ASN A 20 -11.23 -20.70 18.68
CA ASN A 20 -10.35 -21.83 18.95
C ASN A 20 -9.29 -22.00 17.86
N PHE A 21 -9.63 -21.65 16.61
CA PHE A 21 -8.66 -21.66 15.50
C PHE A 21 -7.52 -20.68 15.77
N ILE A 22 -7.84 -19.45 16.21
CA ILE A 22 -6.86 -18.42 16.55
C ILE A 22 -5.93 -18.91 17.67
N ILE A 23 -6.51 -19.44 18.76
CA ILE A 23 -5.76 -19.94 19.93
C ILE A 23 -4.86 -21.13 19.55
N LYS A 24 -5.42 -22.11 18.83
CA LYS A 24 -4.73 -23.34 18.43
C LYS A 24 -3.49 -23.08 17.56
N ASN A 25 -3.54 -22.03 16.76
CA ASN A 25 -2.45 -21.66 15.86
C ASN A 25 -1.51 -20.59 16.45
N ASN A 26 -1.61 -20.31 17.77
CA ASN A 26 -0.78 -19.30 18.45
C ASN A 26 -0.78 -17.94 17.74
N LEU A 27 -1.98 -17.51 17.32
CA LEU A 27 -2.18 -16.21 16.70
C LEU A 27 -2.69 -15.22 17.74
N THR A 28 -2.32 -13.95 17.58
CA THR A 28 -2.89 -12.85 18.36
C THR A 28 -4.04 -12.25 17.57
N LYS A 29 -5.24 -12.34 18.13
CA LYS A 29 -6.45 -11.81 17.49
C LYS A 29 -6.31 -10.30 17.18
N SER A 30 -6.90 -9.89 16.09
CA SER A 30 -6.93 -8.48 15.63
C SER A 30 -5.55 -7.88 15.36
N THR A 31 -4.57 -8.72 15.05
CA THR A 31 -3.21 -8.29 14.70
C THR A 31 -2.76 -8.84 13.33
N MET A 32 -1.63 -8.33 12.85
CA MET A 32 -0.94 -8.89 11.70
C MET A 32 0.30 -9.66 12.16
N LYS A 33 0.43 -10.92 11.70
CA LYS A 33 1.63 -11.75 11.86
C LYS A 33 2.28 -11.98 10.50
N LEU A 34 3.57 -11.67 10.40
CA LEU A 34 4.38 -12.02 9.23
C LEU A 34 4.98 -13.41 9.43
N PHE A 35 4.79 -14.28 8.44
CA PHE A 35 5.36 -15.62 8.40
C PHE A 35 6.64 -15.64 7.56
N PHE A 36 7.68 -16.27 8.07
CA PHE A 36 8.96 -16.46 7.39
C PHE A 36 9.18 -17.90 6.93
N ASP A 37 8.50 -18.86 7.56
CA ASP A 37 8.55 -20.28 7.19
C ASP A 37 7.34 -20.62 6.30
N GLU A 38 7.65 -21.09 5.09
CA GLU A 38 6.63 -21.49 4.11
C GLU A 38 5.78 -22.66 4.61
N ASN A 39 6.40 -23.65 5.28
CA ASN A 39 5.68 -24.83 5.75
C ASN A 39 4.71 -24.48 6.87
N GLU A 40 5.11 -23.60 7.81
CA GLU A 40 4.20 -23.08 8.85
C GLU A 40 3.00 -22.38 8.21
N PHE A 41 3.23 -21.53 7.24
CA PHE A 41 2.16 -20.81 6.53
C PHE A 41 1.26 -21.76 5.73
N GLN A 42 1.81 -22.69 4.97
CA GLN A 42 1.07 -23.65 4.17
C GLN A 42 0.22 -24.61 5.06
N ASN A 43 0.72 -24.97 6.23
CA ASN A 43 -0.05 -25.75 7.19
C ASN A 43 -1.26 -24.98 7.71
N LEU A 44 -1.13 -23.66 7.93
CA LEU A 44 -2.25 -22.82 8.31
C LEU A 44 -3.28 -22.74 7.17
N LEU A 45 -2.83 -22.45 5.94
CA LEU A 45 -3.68 -22.32 4.75
C LEU A 45 -4.48 -23.62 4.46
N LYS A 46 -3.85 -24.78 4.54
CA LYS A 46 -4.50 -26.08 4.27
C LYS A 46 -5.68 -26.39 5.20
N ASN A 47 -5.70 -25.80 6.39
CA ASN A 47 -6.75 -26.00 7.38
C ASN A 47 -7.89 -24.98 7.25
N LEU A 48 -7.86 -24.10 6.24
CA LEU A 48 -8.87 -23.07 6.04
C LEU A 48 -9.87 -23.47 4.95
N LYS A 49 -11.12 -23.09 5.17
CA LYS A 49 -12.13 -23.04 4.13
C LYS A 49 -12.07 -21.65 3.49
N ILE A 50 -11.52 -21.57 2.29
CA ILE A 50 -11.42 -20.32 1.54
C ILE A 50 -12.83 -19.88 1.11
N GLU A 51 -13.26 -18.69 1.51
CA GLU A 51 -14.53 -18.11 1.08
C GLU A 51 -14.34 -17.19 -0.14
N LYS A 52 -13.24 -16.46 -0.18
CA LYS A 52 -12.94 -15.49 -1.27
C LYS A 52 -11.44 -15.28 -1.39
N THR A 53 -10.97 -15.08 -2.62
CA THR A 53 -9.64 -14.57 -2.92
C THR A 53 -9.75 -13.24 -3.63
N VAL A 54 -8.86 -12.29 -3.29
CA VAL A 54 -8.82 -10.95 -3.89
C VAL A 54 -7.36 -10.60 -4.16
N SER A 55 -7.08 -9.99 -5.31
CA SER A 55 -5.76 -9.41 -5.55
C SER A 55 -5.58 -8.20 -4.63
N GLY A 56 -4.68 -8.31 -3.65
CA GLY A 56 -4.41 -7.30 -2.62
C GLY A 56 -3.06 -6.59 -2.85
N GLY A 57 -2.49 -6.08 -1.75
CA GLY A 57 -1.28 -5.28 -1.74
C GLY A 57 -1.59 -3.78 -1.69
N SER A 58 -0.88 -3.03 -0.82
CA SER A 58 -1.19 -1.63 -0.51
C SER A 58 -1.17 -0.75 -1.77
N VAL A 59 -0.03 -0.67 -2.46
CA VAL A 59 0.05 0.12 -3.70
C VAL A 59 -0.86 -0.44 -4.80
N ALA A 60 -1.04 -1.77 -4.90
CA ALA A 60 -1.96 -2.35 -5.88
C ALA A 60 -3.41 -1.90 -5.64
N ASN A 61 -3.85 -1.79 -4.37
CA ASN A 61 -5.17 -1.25 -4.03
C ASN A 61 -5.32 0.21 -4.49
N SER A 62 -4.29 1.03 -4.25
CA SER A 62 -4.27 2.42 -4.73
C SER A 62 -4.34 2.50 -6.26
N ILE A 63 -3.58 1.67 -6.97
CA ILE A 63 -3.57 1.63 -8.44
C ILE A 63 -4.92 1.20 -9.02
N VAL A 64 -5.56 0.21 -8.38
CA VAL A 64 -6.94 -0.18 -8.74
C VAL A 64 -7.92 0.98 -8.50
N GLY A 65 -7.82 1.65 -7.35
CA GLY A 65 -8.65 2.82 -7.06
C GLY A 65 -8.49 3.94 -8.10
N ILE A 66 -7.27 4.21 -8.55
CA ILE A 66 -6.98 5.18 -9.62
C ILE A 66 -7.59 4.73 -10.96
N SER A 67 -7.49 3.45 -11.29
CA SER A 67 -8.13 2.90 -12.50
C SER A 67 -9.65 3.01 -12.46
N GLN A 68 -10.27 2.74 -11.31
CA GLN A 68 -11.73 2.90 -11.09
C GLN A 68 -12.18 4.36 -11.21
N LEU A 69 -11.30 5.33 -10.96
CA LEU A 69 -11.54 6.75 -11.21
C LEU A 69 -11.34 7.17 -12.69
N GLY A 70 -10.98 6.22 -13.58
CA GLY A 70 -10.89 6.41 -15.02
C GLY A 70 -9.49 6.75 -15.55
N ASP A 71 -8.45 6.73 -14.75
CA ASP A 71 -7.08 6.99 -15.20
C ASP A 71 -6.38 5.71 -15.67
N LYS A 72 -5.47 5.87 -16.65
CA LYS A 72 -4.61 4.78 -17.09
C LYS A 72 -3.51 4.50 -16.06
N ALA A 73 -3.59 3.36 -15.42
CA ALA A 73 -2.71 2.93 -14.35
C ALA A 73 -2.06 1.57 -14.67
N GLY A 74 -0.87 1.36 -14.12
CA GLY A 74 -0.15 0.10 -14.24
C GLY A 74 0.48 -0.33 -12.93
N PHE A 75 0.87 -1.59 -12.86
CA PHE A 75 1.46 -2.17 -11.65
C PHE A 75 2.62 -3.11 -11.98
N ILE A 76 3.67 -3.02 -11.19
CA ILE A 76 4.78 -3.97 -11.12
C ILE A 76 4.78 -4.62 -9.73
N GLY A 77 4.70 -5.94 -9.69
CA GLY A 77 4.82 -6.74 -8.47
C GLY A 77 5.12 -8.17 -8.85
N LYS A 78 5.90 -8.86 -8.04
CA LYS A 78 6.39 -10.20 -8.36
C LYS A 78 5.41 -11.27 -7.90
N ILE A 79 5.04 -12.18 -8.79
CA ILE A 79 4.21 -13.36 -8.53
C ILE A 79 4.87 -14.62 -9.08
N SER A 80 4.49 -15.78 -8.58
CA SER A 80 4.87 -17.08 -9.15
C SER A 80 3.90 -17.54 -10.23
N ASP A 81 4.31 -18.47 -11.06
CA ASP A 81 3.41 -19.20 -11.99
C ASP A 81 2.68 -20.31 -11.21
N ASP A 82 1.75 -19.89 -10.37
CA ASP A 82 0.86 -20.72 -9.56
C ASP A 82 -0.59 -20.21 -9.66
N GLU A 83 -1.51 -20.90 -9.01
CA GLU A 83 -2.93 -20.55 -9.02
C GLU A 83 -3.18 -19.13 -8.47
N PHE A 84 -2.54 -18.76 -7.35
CA PHE A 84 -2.70 -17.43 -6.77
C PHE A 84 -2.09 -16.34 -7.65
N GLY A 85 -0.94 -16.60 -8.31
CA GLY A 85 -0.36 -15.68 -9.27
C GLY A 85 -1.26 -15.45 -10.49
N SER A 86 -1.90 -16.50 -10.99
CA SER A 86 -2.87 -16.39 -12.09
C SER A 86 -4.10 -15.57 -11.67
N ASN A 87 -4.64 -15.85 -10.49
CA ASN A 87 -5.76 -15.09 -9.91
C ASN A 87 -5.41 -13.62 -9.70
N TYR A 88 -4.16 -13.34 -9.27
CA TYR A 88 -3.67 -11.97 -9.07
C TYR A 88 -3.65 -11.18 -10.38
N GLU A 89 -3.02 -11.74 -11.41
CA GLU A 89 -2.92 -11.11 -12.73
C GLU A 89 -4.31 -10.85 -13.35
N GLU A 90 -5.20 -11.86 -13.30
CA GLU A 90 -6.58 -11.72 -13.79
C GLU A 90 -7.37 -10.67 -13.00
N GLY A 91 -7.17 -10.60 -11.69
CA GLY A 91 -7.81 -9.60 -10.83
C GLY A 91 -7.44 -8.18 -11.22
N LEU A 92 -6.16 -7.89 -11.45
CA LEU A 92 -5.72 -6.57 -11.92
C LEU A 92 -6.24 -6.26 -13.33
N LYS A 93 -6.24 -7.24 -14.23
CA LYS A 93 -6.75 -7.09 -15.60
C LYS A 93 -8.25 -6.75 -15.62
N LYS A 94 -9.06 -7.37 -14.76
CA LYS A 94 -10.49 -7.05 -14.61
C LYS A 94 -10.73 -5.60 -14.18
N GLU A 95 -9.80 -5.05 -13.40
CA GLU A 95 -9.81 -3.65 -12.97
C GLU A 95 -9.14 -2.68 -13.96
N ASN A 96 -8.86 -3.13 -15.20
CA ASN A 96 -8.19 -2.36 -16.25
C ASN A 96 -6.80 -1.81 -15.85
N VAL A 97 -6.11 -2.48 -14.93
CA VAL A 97 -4.72 -2.17 -14.56
C VAL A 97 -3.77 -2.95 -15.47
N GLU A 98 -2.84 -2.24 -16.11
CA GLU A 98 -1.80 -2.86 -16.93
C GLU A 98 -0.73 -3.48 -16.04
N TYR A 99 -0.47 -4.77 -16.21
CA TYR A 99 0.46 -5.52 -15.35
C TYR A 99 1.79 -5.75 -16.07
N PHE A 100 2.90 -5.29 -15.47
CA PHE A 100 4.23 -5.27 -16.10
C PHE A 100 5.20 -6.32 -15.54
N TYR A 101 4.70 -7.42 -15.06
CA TYR A 101 5.52 -8.56 -14.66
C TYR A 101 5.07 -9.81 -15.42
N SER A 102 6.03 -10.51 -16.01
CA SER A 102 5.76 -11.80 -16.66
C SER A 102 5.99 -12.91 -15.64
N LYS A 103 4.91 -13.56 -15.20
CA LYS A 103 5.00 -14.65 -14.24
C LYS A 103 5.85 -15.79 -14.78
N LYS A 104 6.63 -16.39 -13.91
CA LYS A 104 7.48 -17.54 -14.16
C LYS A 104 7.51 -18.42 -12.93
N LYS A 105 7.94 -19.66 -13.09
CA LYS A 105 8.09 -20.56 -11.95
C LYS A 105 9.21 -20.05 -11.04
N GLU A 106 8.81 -19.56 -9.89
CA GLU A 106 9.72 -19.04 -8.85
C GLU A 106 10.02 -20.14 -7.81
N GLY A 107 11.04 -19.93 -6.98
CA GLY A 107 11.37 -20.86 -5.90
C GLY A 107 10.42 -20.78 -4.70
N LEU A 108 9.61 -19.71 -4.61
CA LEU A 108 8.61 -19.49 -3.59
C LEU A 108 7.23 -19.29 -4.23
N PRO A 109 6.13 -19.59 -3.53
CA PRO A 109 4.78 -19.31 -4.03
C PRO A 109 4.49 -17.81 -4.09
N THR A 110 3.41 -17.46 -4.77
CA THR A 110 2.87 -16.09 -4.79
C THR A 110 2.56 -15.62 -3.37
N GLY A 111 2.88 -14.36 -3.08
CA GLY A 111 2.63 -13.74 -1.78
C GLY A 111 1.14 -13.79 -1.40
N THR A 112 0.86 -14.16 -0.17
CA THR A 112 -0.51 -14.41 0.30
C THR A 112 -0.71 -13.84 1.70
N CYS A 113 -1.87 -13.22 1.92
CA CYS A 113 -2.33 -12.79 3.23
C CYS A 113 -3.62 -13.54 3.59
N LEU A 114 -3.60 -14.36 4.64
CA LEU A 114 -4.80 -14.98 5.18
C LEU A 114 -5.50 -13.98 6.07
N ILE A 115 -6.72 -13.62 5.71
CA ILE A 115 -7.61 -12.76 6.49
C ILE A 115 -8.60 -13.64 7.23
N LEU A 116 -8.31 -13.91 8.49
CA LEU A 116 -9.10 -14.77 9.38
C LEU A 116 -10.15 -13.93 10.09
N VAL A 117 -11.43 -14.17 9.78
CA VAL A 117 -12.56 -13.40 10.32
C VAL A 117 -13.25 -14.21 11.41
N THR A 118 -13.24 -13.74 12.64
CA THR A 118 -13.92 -14.35 13.79
C THR A 118 -15.39 -13.92 13.87
N PRO A 119 -16.28 -14.63 14.64
CA PRO A 119 -17.72 -14.34 14.68
C PRO A 119 -18.10 -12.93 15.12
N ASP A 120 -17.24 -12.26 15.87
CA ASP A 120 -17.38 -10.85 16.28
C ASP A 120 -16.92 -9.85 15.20
N SER A 121 -16.62 -10.35 13.99
CA SER A 121 -16.13 -9.59 12.83
C SER A 121 -14.72 -9.04 12.97
N GLU A 122 -13.98 -9.45 13.99
CA GLU A 122 -12.56 -9.11 14.12
C GLU A 122 -11.71 -9.88 13.11
N ARG A 123 -10.59 -9.26 12.69
CA ARG A 123 -9.70 -9.82 11.67
C ARG A 123 -8.32 -10.04 12.21
N THR A 124 -7.79 -11.22 11.94
CA THR A 124 -6.39 -11.55 12.18
C THR A 124 -5.74 -11.82 10.83
N MET A 125 -4.68 -11.10 10.52
CA MET A 125 -3.96 -11.20 9.26
C MET A 125 -2.69 -12.02 9.43
N CYS A 126 -2.50 -12.99 8.53
CA CYS A 126 -1.32 -13.85 8.50
C CYS A 126 -0.69 -13.72 7.11
N THR A 127 0.43 -13.03 7.01
CA THR A 127 1.06 -12.70 5.72
C THR A 127 2.33 -13.50 5.50
N PHE A 128 2.41 -14.13 4.34
CA PHE A 128 3.63 -14.72 3.79
C PHE A 128 3.96 -14.00 2.49
N LEU A 129 5.09 -13.29 2.45
CA LEU A 129 5.44 -12.46 1.29
C LEU A 129 5.78 -13.28 0.04
N GLY A 130 6.26 -14.54 0.22
CA GLY A 130 6.61 -15.39 -0.90
C GLY A 130 7.52 -14.69 -1.91
N THR A 131 7.17 -14.81 -3.19
CA THR A 131 7.91 -14.17 -4.28
C THR A 131 7.78 -12.65 -4.27
N ALA A 132 6.71 -12.07 -3.75
CA ALA A 132 6.52 -10.62 -3.72
C ALA A 132 7.69 -9.92 -3.00
N GLY A 133 8.14 -10.46 -1.85
CA GLY A 133 9.28 -9.94 -1.10
C GLY A 133 10.66 -10.23 -1.74
N LYS A 134 10.70 -10.82 -2.94
CA LYS A 134 11.93 -11.18 -3.68
C LYS A 134 12.05 -10.44 -5.02
N ILE A 135 11.34 -9.34 -5.17
CA ILE A 135 11.49 -8.48 -6.34
C ILE A 135 12.93 -7.97 -6.44
N ASN A 136 13.45 -7.90 -7.65
CA ASN A 136 14.81 -7.43 -7.90
C ASN A 136 14.83 -6.44 -9.09
N GLU A 137 15.99 -5.88 -9.38
CA GLU A 137 16.13 -4.88 -10.44
C GLU A 137 15.76 -5.37 -11.84
N ASN A 138 15.86 -6.68 -12.13
CA ASN A 138 15.49 -7.25 -13.43
C ASN A 138 13.97 -7.40 -13.57
N ASP A 139 13.24 -7.46 -12.47
CA ASP A 139 11.79 -7.54 -12.46
C ASP A 139 11.14 -6.16 -12.73
N VAL A 140 11.93 -5.08 -12.67
CA VAL A 140 11.45 -3.70 -12.82
C VAL A 140 11.72 -3.16 -14.22
N SER A 141 10.66 -2.90 -14.99
CA SER A 141 10.72 -2.39 -16.35
C SER A 141 11.07 -0.90 -16.39
N SER A 142 12.30 -0.55 -16.79
CA SER A 142 12.71 0.85 -16.99
C SER A 142 11.87 1.56 -18.04
N ASP A 143 11.40 0.86 -19.07
CA ASP A 143 10.57 1.44 -20.13
C ASP A 143 9.18 1.82 -19.61
N ALA A 144 8.56 0.95 -18.79
CA ALA A 144 7.28 1.26 -18.15
C ALA A 144 7.41 2.46 -17.20
N ILE A 145 8.49 2.51 -16.42
CA ILE A 145 8.79 3.63 -15.51
C ILE A 145 8.93 4.94 -16.29
N LYS A 146 9.77 4.99 -17.31
CA LYS A 146 10.02 6.22 -18.12
C LYS A 146 8.76 6.71 -18.85
N LYS A 147 7.85 5.81 -19.20
CA LYS A 147 6.57 6.14 -19.86
C LYS A 147 5.48 6.57 -18.89
N SER A 148 5.69 6.47 -17.57
CA SER A 148 4.75 6.94 -16.56
C SER A 148 5.08 8.36 -16.12
N GLU A 149 4.05 9.16 -15.79
CA GLU A 149 4.26 10.51 -15.24
C GLU A 149 4.75 10.43 -13.78
N ILE A 150 4.22 9.46 -13.02
CA ILE A 150 4.55 9.23 -11.61
C ILE A 150 4.73 7.74 -11.38
N ILE A 151 5.73 7.34 -10.60
CA ILE A 151 5.75 6.02 -9.95
C ILE A 151 5.25 6.15 -8.51
N PHE A 152 4.51 5.14 -8.03
CA PHE A 152 4.04 5.07 -6.67
C PHE A 152 4.57 3.82 -5.96
N LEU A 153 5.28 4.01 -4.86
CA LEU A 153 6.01 3.01 -4.11
C LEU A 153 5.40 2.78 -2.72
N GLU A 154 5.69 1.64 -2.09
CA GLU A 154 5.26 1.32 -0.72
C GLU A 154 6.42 0.96 0.20
N GLY A 155 6.34 1.40 1.45
CA GLY A 155 7.31 1.07 2.49
C GLY A 155 7.38 -0.42 2.82
N TYR A 156 6.29 -1.15 2.65
CA TYR A 156 6.24 -2.61 2.86
C TYR A 156 7.17 -3.41 1.96
N LEU A 157 7.49 -2.90 0.77
CA LEU A 157 8.41 -3.56 -0.16
C LEU A 157 9.87 -3.19 0.12
N TRP A 158 10.10 -2.10 0.88
CA TRP A 158 11.45 -1.68 1.19
C TRP A 158 12.13 -2.68 2.11
N ASP A 159 13.13 -3.38 1.58
CA ASP A 159 14.01 -4.23 2.34
C ASP A 159 15.43 -4.16 1.76
N GLU A 160 16.47 -4.38 2.59
CA GLU A 160 17.83 -4.37 2.09
C GLU A 160 18.08 -5.56 1.15
N GLY A 161 19.04 -5.39 0.24
CA GLY A 161 19.36 -6.37 -0.78
C GLY A 161 18.62 -6.13 -2.09
N GLU A 162 18.01 -7.17 -2.64
CA GLU A 162 17.38 -7.11 -3.97
C GLU A 162 16.17 -6.16 -4.07
N PRO A 163 15.24 -6.12 -3.10
CA PRO A 163 14.14 -5.16 -3.16
C PRO A 163 14.63 -3.71 -3.16
N LYS A 164 15.64 -3.39 -2.35
CA LYS A 164 16.25 -2.05 -2.34
C LYS A 164 16.84 -1.68 -3.70
N LYS A 165 17.53 -2.60 -4.38
CA LYS A 165 18.08 -2.35 -5.73
C LYS A 165 16.97 -2.10 -6.75
N ALA A 166 15.84 -2.83 -6.64
CA ALA A 166 14.67 -2.59 -7.48
C ALA A 166 14.10 -1.18 -7.28
N PHE A 167 14.01 -0.72 -6.02
CA PHE A 167 13.61 0.64 -5.68
C PHE A 167 14.58 1.69 -6.21
N ASP A 168 15.87 1.52 -5.98
CA ASP A 168 16.89 2.45 -6.46
C ASP A 168 16.84 2.58 -7.99
N LYS A 169 16.66 1.45 -8.72
CA LYS A 169 16.46 1.46 -10.16
C LYS A 169 15.19 2.21 -10.56
N ALA A 170 14.08 1.98 -9.85
CA ALA A 170 12.82 2.64 -10.13
C ALA A 170 12.93 4.15 -9.93
N ILE A 171 13.45 4.59 -8.80
CA ILE A 171 13.64 6.01 -8.46
C ILE A 171 14.56 6.70 -9.47
N ASN A 172 15.67 6.06 -9.86
CA ASN A 172 16.64 6.65 -10.79
C ASN A 172 16.13 6.76 -12.24
N ASN A 173 15.07 6.05 -12.62
CA ASN A 173 14.48 6.09 -13.95
C ASN A 173 13.14 6.85 -14.02
N ALA A 174 12.61 7.28 -12.88
CA ALA A 174 11.29 7.90 -12.80
C ALA A 174 11.33 9.40 -13.17
N ASN A 175 10.23 9.89 -13.74
CA ASN A 175 9.99 11.30 -13.93
C ASN A 175 9.60 11.99 -12.62
N LYS A 176 8.78 11.34 -11.80
CA LYS A 176 8.35 11.78 -10.48
C LYS A 176 8.10 10.57 -9.58
N VAL A 177 8.46 10.69 -8.30
CA VAL A 177 8.37 9.60 -7.32
C VAL A 177 7.41 9.97 -6.20
N ALA A 178 6.35 9.17 -6.03
CA ALA A 178 5.50 9.17 -4.86
C ALA A 178 5.73 7.89 -4.04
N MET A 179 5.64 7.97 -2.72
CA MET A 179 5.76 6.80 -1.83
C MET A 179 4.84 6.93 -0.64
N SER A 180 4.20 5.81 -0.26
CA SER A 180 3.59 5.64 1.06
C SER A 180 4.60 5.07 2.04
N LEU A 181 4.68 5.63 3.26
CA LEU A 181 5.51 5.06 4.34
C LEU A 181 4.92 3.75 4.87
N SER A 182 3.66 3.48 4.57
CA SER A 182 2.90 2.23 4.72
C SER A 182 2.48 1.89 6.14
N ASP A 183 3.39 1.82 7.09
CA ASP A 183 3.09 1.46 8.48
C ASP A 183 4.20 1.92 9.43
N LEU A 184 3.84 2.11 10.70
CA LEU A 184 4.76 2.52 11.75
C LEU A 184 5.95 1.55 11.89
N PHE A 185 5.72 0.24 11.79
CA PHE A 185 6.81 -0.73 11.91
C PHE A 185 7.80 -0.65 10.73
N CYS A 186 7.34 -0.29 9.53
CA CYS A 186 8.23 -0.03 8.39
C CYS A 186 9.11 1.18 8.64
N VAL A 187 8.50 2.26 9.16
CA VAL A 187 9.22 3.49 9.52
C VAL A 187 10.27 3.19 10.60
N ASP A 188 9.89 2.51 11.68
CA ASP A 188 10.80 2.22 12.79
C ASP A 188 11.98 1.34 12.35
N ARG A 189 11.73 0.35 11.49
CA ARG A 189 12.74 -0.56 10.97
C ARG A 189 13.71 0.10 10.00
N HIS A 190 13.22 1.05 9.19
CA HIS A 190 13.98 1.66 8.10
C HIS A 190 14.15 3.17 8.24
N LYS A 191 14.00 3.73 9.44
CA LYS A 191 13.96 5.17 9.73
C LYS A 191 15.04 5.98 9.01
N PRO A 192 16.34 5.66 9.09
CA PRO A 192 17.38 6.44 8.41
C PRO A 192 17.21 6.46 6.88
N HIS A 193 16.82 5.31 6.28
CA HIS A 193 16.62 5.20 4.86
C HIS A 193 15.38 5.98 4.41
N PHE A 194 14.24 5.83 5.11
CA PHE A 194 13.02 6.55 4.80
C PHE A 194 13.20 8.06 4.95
N LEU A 195 13.89 8.50 5.99
CA LEU A 195 14.20 9.92 6.17
C LEU A 195 15.04 10.46 5.01
N ASN A 196 16.03 9.69 4.54
CA ASN A 196 16.81 10.07 3.36
C ASN A 196 15.96 10.11 2.08
N LEU A 197 15.05 9.13 1.88
CA LEU A 197 14.14 9.13 0.74
C LEU A 197 13.24 10.38 0.76
N VAL A 198 12.58 10.66 1.87
CA VAL A 198 11.70 11.82 2.05
C VAL A 198 12.44 13.13 1.81
N LYS A 199 13.66 13.27 2.34
CA LYS A 199 14.46 14.50 2.17
C LYS A 199 14.98 14.68 0.75
N ASN A 200 15.41 13.61 0.07
CA ASN A 200 16.27 13.75 -1.09
C ASN A 200 15.73 13.11 -2.38
N LYS A 201 14.81 12.16 -2.32
CA LYS A 201 14.44 11.32 -3.47
C LYS A 201 12.96 11.39 -3.85
N LEU A 202 12.07 11.55 -2.89
CA LEU A 202 10.63 11.57 -3.15
C LEU A 202 10.17 12.98 -3.54
N ASP A 203 9.22 13.06 -4.47
CA ASP A 203 8.49 14.28 -4.80
C ASP A 203 7.22 14.38 -3.96
N ILE A 204 6.58 13.23 -3.67
CA ILE A 204 5.35 13.14 -2.90
C ILE A 204 5.51 12.04 -1.85
N THR A 205 5.23 12.35 -0.59
CA THR A 205 5.20 11.37 0.51
C THR A 205 3.80 11.29 1.10
N PHE A 206 3.28 10.07 1.22
CA PHE A 206 2.08 9.76 1.97
C PHE A 206 2.45 9.10 3.29
N ALA A 207 1.89 9.60 4.37
CA ALA A 207 2.07 9.04 5.70
C ALA A 207 0.85 9.34 6.57
N ASN A 208 0.70 8.61 7.69
CA ASN A 208 -0.17 9.05 8.76
C ASN A 208 0.60 9.88 9.82
N GLU A 209 -0.15 10.48 10.76
CA GLU A 209 0.45 11.33 11.82
C GLU A 209 1.46 10.54 12.66
N GLN A 210 1.21 9.25 12.95
CA GLN A 210 2.11 8.41 13.75
C GLN A 210 3.39 8.05 13.00
N GLU A 211 3.29 7.73 11.73
CA GLU A 211 4.45 7.45 10.86
C GLU A 211 5.37 8.66 10.74
N MET A 212 4.80 9.86 10.51
CA MET A 212 5.60 11.09 10.47
C MET A 212 6.20 11.42 11.83
N THR A 213 5.45 11.23 12.92
CA THR A 213 5.94 11.42 14.30
C THR A 213 7.15 10.54 14.55
N SER A 214 7.08 9.25 14.22
CA SER A 214 8.21 8.34 14.39
C SER A 214 9.37 8.68 13.46
N LEU A 215 9.10 8.97 12.19
CA LEU A 215 10.15 9.24 11.19
C LEU A 215 11.09 10.36 11.62
N ILE A 216 10.56 11.46 12.16
CA ILE A 216 11.33 12.64 12.53
C ILE A 216 11.45 12.83 14.05
N GLU A 217 10.94 11.87 14.83
CA GLU A 217 10.93 11.92 16.31
C GLU A 217 10.25 13.19 16.87
N ALA A 218 9.17 13.60 16.18
CA ALA A 218 8.42 14.79 16.53
C ALA A 218 7.69 14.63 17.88
N LYS A 219 7.65 15.70 18.65
CA LYS A 219 6.88 15.78 19.91
C LYS A 219 5.51 16.42 19.71
N THR A 220 5.37 17.22 18.67
CA THR A 220 4.14 17.93 18.32
C THR A 220 3.86 17.85 16.84
N PHE A 221 2.60 18.03 16.45
CA PHE A 221 2.24 18.07 15.03
C PHE A 221 2.83 19.30 14.30
N ASP A 222 3.02 20.41 15.01
CA ASP A 222 3.66 21.61 14.46
C ASP A 222 5.11 21.35 14.04
N GLU A 223 5.82 20.46 14.71
CA GLU A 223 7.17 20.04 14.28
C GLU A 223 7.13 19.29 12.95
N ILE A 224 6.09 18.47 12.72
CA ILE A 224 5.87 17.80 11.40
C ILE A 224 5.62 18.85 10.31
N ILE A 225 4.77 19.84 10.58
CA ILE A 225 4.49 20.94 9.64
C ILE A 225 5.77 21.70 9.32
N ASN A 226 6.53 22.09 10.34
CA ASN A 226 7.76 22.86 10.19
C ASN A 226 8.84 22.08 9.42
N PHE A 227 9.02 20.80 9.72
CA PHE A 227 9.91 19.91 8.97
C PHE A 227 9.49 19.83 7.50
N SER A 228 8.20 19.60 7.24
CA SER A 228 7.68 19.45 5.87
C SER A 228 7.84 20.73 5.03
N LYS A 229 7.62 21.90 5.62
CA LYS A 229 7.83 23.21 4.97
C LYS A 229 9.26 23.40 4.45
N GLN A 230 10.25 22.85 5.16
CA GLN A 230 11.66 23.00 4.79
C GLN A 230 12.07 22.14 3.60
N LEU A 231 11.27 21.11 3.24
CA LEU A 231 11.65 20.14 2.22
C LEU A 231 11.41 20.61 0.78
N ASN A 232 10.54 21.62 0.56
CA ASN A 232 10.07 22.00 -0.79
C ASN A 232 9.53 20.81 -1.61
N LYS A 233 8.84 19.89 -0.93
CA LYS A 233 8.27 18.66 -1.46
C LYS A 233 6.86 18.50 -0.95
N LEU A 234 6.04 17.72 -1.64
CA LEU A 234 4.66 17.51 -1.25
C LEU A 234 4.58 16.39 -0.20
N ILE A 235 4.28 16.76 1.03
CA ILE A 235 4.05 15.85 2.14
C ILE A 235 2.56 15.82 2.45
N VAL A 236 1.95 14.64 2.38
CA VAL A 236 0.53 14.42 2.61
C VAL A 236 0.36 13.54 3.85
N VAL A 237 -0.27 14.08 4.88
CA VAL A 237 -0.42 13.41 6.17
C VAL A 237 -1.89 13.19 6.49
N THR A 238 -2.29 11.92 6.65
CA THR A 238 -3.61 11.55 7.16
C THR A 238 -3.61 11.54 8.68
N ARG A 239 -4.71 11.97 9.31
CA ARG A 239 -4.81 12.20 10.75
C ARG A 239 -6.06 11.55 11.38
N GLY A 240 -6.55 10.48 10.76
CA GLY A 240 -7.76 9.80 11.20
C GLY A 240 -8.95 10.76 11.25
N GLU A 241 -9.61 10.87 12.38
CA GLU A 241 -10.78 11.72 12.57
C GLU A 241 -10.49 13.24 12.46
N LYS A 242 -9.21 13.63 12.47
CA LYS A 242 -8.77 15.01 12.30
C LYS A 242 -8.58 15.40 10.82
N GLY A 243 -8.95 14.52 9.87
CA GLY A 243 -8.84 14.78 8.44
C GLY A 243 -7.45 14.51 7.87
N ALA A 244 -7.04 15.33 6.92
CA ALA A 244 -5.73 15.22 6.28
C ALA A 244 -5.17 16.60 5.93
N ILE A 245 -3.85 16.67 5.79
CA ILE A 245 -3.12 17.89 5.46
C ILE A 245 -2.11 17.60 4.34
N ALA A 246 -1.96 18.55 3.44
CA ALA A 246 -0.90 18.55 2.43
C ALA A 246 -0.02 19.79 2.62
N ILE A 247 1.28 19.59 2.63
CA ILE A 247 2.28 20.63 2.86
C ILE A 247 3.25 20.64 1.69
N ASN A 248 3.41 21.79 1.04
CA ASN A 248 4.33 21.99 -0.08
C ASN A 248 5.06 23.33 0.09
N GLY A 249 6.26 23.31 0.65
CA GLY A 249 6.93 24.52 1.09
C GLY A 249 6.06 25.31 2.07
N ASN A 250 5.75 26.57 1.77
CA ASN A 250 4.91 27.40 2.65
C ASN A 250 3.40 27.18 2.47
N GLU A 251 2.99 26.48 1.45
CA GLU A 251 1.58 26.14 1.22
C GLU A 251 1.17 24.99 2.16
N VAL A 252 0.15 25.24 2.96
CA VAL A 252 -0.44 24.28 3.89
C VAL A 252 -1.93 24.25 3.64
N VAL A 253 -2.44 23.09 3.22
CA VAL A 253 -3.84 22.87 2.87
C VAL A 253 -4.40 21.73 3.69
N GLU A 254 -5.57 21.94 4.30
CA GLU A 254 -6.23 20.94 5.14
C GLU A 254 -7.58 20.54 4.56
N CYS A 255 -8.03 19.33 4.88
CA CYS A 255 -9.40 18.89 4.65
C CYS A 255 -9.95 18.16 5.86
N ASP A 256 -11.24 18.31 6.09
CA ASP A 256 -11.98 17.60 7.13
C ASP A 256 -12.38 16.20 6.68
N VAL A 257 -12.72 15.35 7.64
CA VAL A 257 -13.32 14.04 7.39
C VAL A 257 -14.80 14.17 6.96
N LYS A 258 -15.29 13.17 6.24
CA LYS A 258 -16.74 13.00 6.07
C LYS A 258 -17.35 12.49 7.39
N LYS A 259 -18.44 13.12 7.81
CA LYS A 259 -19.16 12.79 9.05
C LYS A 259 -20.23 11.71 8.82
N ASN A 260 -20.67 11.09 9.93
CA ASN A 260 -21.79 10.14 9.95
C ASN A 260 -21.57 8.88 9.07
N LEU A 261 -20.32 8.38 9.00
CA LEU A 261 -19.99 7.17 8.28
C LEU A 261 -20.29 5.94 9.13
N LYS A 262 -20.82 4.89 8.49
CA LYS A 262 -20.91 3.55 9.11
C LYS A 262 -19.60 2.81 8.84
N ILE A 263 -18.65 2.91 9.75
CA ILE A 263 -17.36 2.24 9.63
C ILE A 263 -17.56 0.74 9.83
N LEU A 264 -17.14 -0.05 8.84
CA LEU A 264 -17.16 -1.53 8.87
C LEU A 264 -15.73 -2.09 8.90
N ASP A 265 -14.80 -1.47 8.18
CA ASP A 265 -13.44 -1.96 8.01
C ASP A 265 -12.49 -0.83 7.63
N LEU A 266 -11.41 -0.65 8.36
CA LEU A 266 -10.43 0.40 8.07
C LEU A 266 -9.36 -0.04 7.05
N THR A 267 -9.38 -1.31 6.61
CA THR A 267 -8.42 -1.84 5.63
C THR A 267 -8.51 -1.07 4.32
N GLY A 268 -7.36 -0.62 3.81
CA GLY A 268 -7.29 0.13 2.56
C GLY A 268 -7.65 1.62 2.66
N ALA A 269 -7.97 2.14 3.85
CA ALA A 269 -8.30 3.56 4.03
C ALA A 269 -7.19 4.48 3.51
N GLY A 270 -5.94 4.19 3.87
CA GLY A 270 -4.75 4.91 3.39
C GLY A 270 -4.50 4.69 1.91
N ASP A 271 -4.69 3.47 1.42
CA ASP A 271 -4.50 3.11 0.02
C ASP A 271 -5.45 3.89 -0.89
N LEU A 272 -6.73 3.91 -0.53
CA LEU A 272 -7.76 4.60 -1.31
C LEU A 272 -7.68 6.13 -1.12
N PHE A 273 -7.21 6.61 0.04
CA PHE A 273 -6.89 8.02 0.20
C PHE A 273 -5.79 8.44 -0.79
N ALA A 274 -4.70 7.69 -0.86
CA ALA A 274 -3.61 7.94 -1.82
C ALA A 274 -4.11 7.85 -3.27
N ALA A 275 -5.00 6.89 -3.58
CA ALA A 275 -5.61 6.77 -4.90
C ALA A 275 -6.37 8.02 -5.31
N GLY A 276 -7.29 8.50 -4.47
CA GLY A 276 -8.08 9.71 -4.74
C GLY A 276 -7.22 10.95 -4.85
N PHE A 277 -6.24 11.11 -3.96
CA PHE A 277 -5.30 12.22 -3.99
C PHE A 277 -4.47 12.23 -5.29
N LEU A 278 -3.85 11.10 -5.64
CA LEU A 278 -3.03 10.96 -6.84
C LEU A 278 -3.85 11.13 -8.12
N HIS A 279 -5.09 10.62 -8.16
CA HIS A 279 -6.03 10.90 -9.25
C HIS A 279 -6.21 12.42 -9.46
N GLY A 280 -6.51 13.18 -8.40
CA GLY A 280 -6.60 14.63 -8.47
C GLY A 280 -5.30 15.27 -8.96
N TYR A 281 -4.17 14.85 -8.40
CA TYR A 281 -2.86 15.41 -8.69
C TYR A 281 -2.42 15.22 -10.16
N ILE A 282 -2.56 14.00 -10.71
CA ILE A 282 -2.22 13.71 -12.12
C ILE A 282 -3.16 14.40 -13.11
N ASN A 283 -4.38 14.76 -12.67
CA ASN A 283 -5.33 15.54 -13.43
C ASN A 283 -5.22 17.05 -13.15
N LYS A 284 -4.17 17.47 -12.42
CA LYS A 284 -3.81 18.87 -12.15
C LYS A 284 -4.89 19.66 -11.41
N LEU A 285 -5.65 18.99 -10.55
CA LEU A 285 -6.59 19.64 -9.65
C LEU A 285 -5.83 20.42 -8.56
N PRO A 286 -6.44 21.48 -7.99
CA PRO A 286 -5.91 22.14 -6.80
C PRO A 286 -5.68 21.15 -5.65
N ILE A 287 -4.67 21.40 -4.81
CA ILE A 287 -4.31 20.48 -3.70
C ILE A 287 -5.49 20.21 -2.76
N LYS A 288 -6.35 21.22 -2.53
CA LYS A 288 -7.57 21.03 -1.74
C LYS A 288 -8.50 19.98 -2.35
N GLU A 289 -8.70 20.01 -3.65
CA GLU A 289 -9.53 19.03 -4.35
C GLU A 289 -8.88 17.64 -4.38
N CYS A 290 -7.55 17.56 -4.44
CA CYS A 290 -6.83 16.29 -4.30
C CYS A 290 -7.07 15.66 -2.92
N LEU A 291 -6.99 16.46 -1.84
CA LEU A 291 -7.31 16.02 -0.47
C LEU A 291 -8.77 15.57 -0.34
N ASP A 292 -9.70 16.33 -0.91
CA ASP A 292 -11.14 16.02 -0.87
C ASP A 292 -11.44 14.70 -1.62
N LYS A 293 -10.80 14.46 -2.77
CA LYS A 293 -10.86 13.19 -3.51
C LYS A 293 -10.29 12.02 -2.70
N GLY A 294 -9.14 12.22 -2.05
CA GLY A 294 -8.56 11.23 -1.14
C GLY A 294 -9.52 10.87 0.00
N THR A 295 -10.07 11.88 0.67
CA THR A 295 -11.06 11.70 1.74
C THR A 295 -12.34 11.02 1.23
N GLU A 296 -12.79 11.33 0.02
CA GLU A 296 -13.94 10.67 -0.59
C GLU A 296 -13.72 9.18 -0.75
N MET A 297 -12.60 8.79 -1.38
CA MET A 297 -12.27 7.39 -1.64
C MET A 297 -12.06 6.60 -0.35
N SER A 298 -11.32 7.16 0.60
CA SER A 298 -11.12 6.58 1.93
C SER A 298 -12.44 6.38 2.66
N SER A 299 -13.33 7.39 2.64
CA SER A 299 -14.66 7.32 3.27
C SER A 299 -15.56 6.25 2.66
N ARG A 300 -15.43 5.97 1.37
CA ARG A 300 -16.20 4.92 0.69
C ARG A 300 -15.69 3.52 1.10
N VAL A 301 -14.38 3.30 1.06
CA VAL A 301 -13.83 1.97 1.34
C VAL A 301 -14.06 1.53 2.78
N ILE A 302 -13.98 2.42 3.76
CA ILE A 302 -14.18 2.05 5.17
C ILE A 302 -15.62 1.67 5.54
N GLN A 303 -16.58 1.88 4.65
CA GLN A 303 -17.99 1.50 4.82
C GLN A 303 -18.31 0.11 4.23
N GLN A 304 -17.32 -0.61 3.77
CA GLN A 304 -17.44 -1.97 3.26
C GLN A 304 -16.30 -2.84 3.76
N ILE A 305 -16.36 -4.13 3.47
CA ILE A 305 -15.36 -5.11 3.86
C ILE A 305 -14.31 -5.26 2.76
N GLY A 306 -13.03 -5.05 3.10
CA GLY A 306 -11.90 -5.18 2.18
C GLY A 306 -11.34 -3.82 1.73
N ALA A 307 -10.19 -3.87 1.05
CA ALA A 307 -9.39 -2.70 0.70
C ALA A 307 -9.71 -2.08 -0.68
N ARG A 308 -10.75 -2.54 -1.37
CA ARG A 308 -11.13 -2.07 -2.72
C ARG A 308 -12.61 -1.75 -2.79
N LEU A 309 -12.99 -0.81 -3.67
CA LEU A 309 -14.38 -0.41 -3.92
C LEU A 309 -15.09 -1.38 -4.86
#